data_b04b75b842c440e00a746cd5858fe7c6
#
_entry.id   b04b75b842c440e00a746cd5858fe7c6
#
_cell.length_a   1.000
_cell.length_b   1.000
_cell.length_c   1.000
_cell.angle_alpha   90.00
_cell.angle_beta   90.00
_cell.angle_gamma   90.00
#
_symmetry.space_group_name_H-M   'P 1'
#
loop_
_entity.id
_entity.type
_entity.pdbx_description
1 polymer ?
#
loop_
_entity_poly.entity_id
_entity_poly.type
_entity_poly.pdbx_seq_one_letter_code
_entity_poly.pdbx_strand_id
1 'polypeptide(L)'
;MIDQHSIITFLQLEGKRGKEIYEEMKSVLKEKCLSQRQIYRVMAELNRSQNTQPVKKEKKCQSYDILDWKILDVLTEFPHSSCRYIANVLGEPKSTIYDRLTSKLMYKHVHLRWVPHILTENQKANRVLLAKKLLKILNAEQKTNFTFLITGDESWFYSKTDFNTQWIPENSVIPTIQNPGFQITKFMVTVFWNPHGIIHIDVLPPNEKFNAAYYITAIMSKIVEFKNSNNYKKLFVHYDNAKPHVAKIVKKYINENSLESVPHPAYSPDLAPSDFFLFGTIKEKVKGIVFESPSHLIQTIVQIFNEIPSETLFSVFAEWQNRLKKXIDANGDYIF
;
A
#
# COMPACT_ATOMS: atom_id res chain seq x y z
N MET A 1 -7.94 49.02 -3.40
CA MET A 1 -6.57 48.48 -3.69
C MET A 1 -6.74 47.01 -4.10
N ILE A 2 -6.15 46.59 -5.23
CA ILE A 2 -6.33 45.22 -5.71
C ILE A 2 -5.54 44.28 -4.82
N ASP A 3 -6.20 43.28 -4.25
CA ASP A 3 -5.54 42.26 -3.43
C ASP A 3 -4.81 41.23 -4.32
N GLN A 4 -3.55 41.49 -4.54
CA GLN A 4 -2.71 40.63 -5.39
C GLN A 4 -2.48 39.24 -4.79
N HIS A 5 -2.57 39.08 -3.46
CA HIS A 5 -2.45 37.77 -2.80
C HIS A 5 -3.61 36.84 -3.19
N SER A 6 -4.83 37.39 -3.21
CA SER A 6 -6.02 36.64 -3.65
C SER A 6 -5.92 36.21 -5.12
N ILE A 7 -5.37 37.07 -5.98
CA ILE A 7 -5.17 36.75 -7.40
C ILE A 7 -4.16 35.62 -7.53
N ILE A 8 -3.02 35.68 -6.83
CA ILE A 8 -2.00 34.63 -6.85
C ILE A 8 -2.59 33.30 -6.37
N THR A 9 -3.38 33.34 -5.28
CA THR A 9 -4.07 32.16 -4.75
C THR A 9 -4.98 31.53 -5.82
N PHE A 10 -5.79 32.32 -6.48
CA PHE A 10 -6.71 31.87 -7.50
C PHE A 10 -5.98 31.23 -8.69
N LEU A 11 -4.96 31.91 -9.22
CA LEU A 11 -4.18 31.40 -10.36
C LEU A 11 -3.37 30.13 -10.01
N GLN A 12 -2.93 30.03 -8.76
CA GLN A 12 -2.26 28.81 -8.27
C GLN A 12 -3.24 27.64 -8.17
N LEU A 13 -4.48 27.87 -7.73
CA LEU A 13 -5.53 26.86 -7.70
C LEU A 13 -5.96 26.41 -9.11
N GLU A 14 -5.81 27.27 -10.12
CA GLU A 14 -5.99 26.92 -11.54
C GLU A 14 -4.82 26.07 -12.07
N GLY A 15 -3.77 25.86 -11.29
CA GLY A 15 -2.63 25.05 -11.69
C GLY A 15 -1.53 25.80 -12.43
N LYS A 16 -1.56 27.14 -12.43
CA LYS A 16 -0.53 27.94 -13.12
C LYS A 16 0.77 27.99 -12.32
N ARG A 17 1.89 28.02 -13.03
CA ARG A 17 3.22 28.09 -12.45
C ARG A 17 3.57 29.54 -12.08
N GLY A 18 4.49 29.69 -11.12
CA GLY A 18 4.89 31.01 -10.64
C GLY A 18 5.34 31.99 -11.73
N LYS A 19 6.01 31.49 -12.76
CA LYS A 19 6.42 32.30 -13.92
C LYS A 19 5.20 32.78 -14.72
N GLU A 20 4.26 31.89 -14.98
CA GLU A 20 3.01 32.17 -15.72
C GLU A 20 2.15 33.19 -14.96
N ILE A 21 2.03 33.01 -13.63
CA ILE A 21 1.32 33.94 -12.75
C ILE A 21 1.97 35.33 -12.83
N TYR A 22 3.29 35.39 -12.76
CA TYR A 22 4.01 36.68 -12.84
C TYR A 22 3.77 37.36 -14.18
N GLU A 23 3.91 36.63 -15.30
CA GLU A 23 3.72 37.19 -16.66
C GLU A 23 2.29 37.70 -16.85
N GLU A 24 1.31 36.93 -16.41
CA GLU A 24 -0.11 37.30 -16.50
C GLU A 24 -0.45 38.52 -15.62
N MET A 25 0.00 38.50 -14.37
CA MET A 25 -0.22 39.65 -13.46
C MET A 25 0.52 40.91 -13.97
N LYS A 26 1.71 40.77 -14.53
CA LYS A 26 2.50 41.88 -15.06
C LYS A 26 1.86 42.48 -16.31
N SER A 27 1.21 41.65 -17.16
CA SER A 27 0.51 42.17 -18.35
C SER A 27 -0.64 43.10 -17.96
N VAL A 28 -1.31 42.84 -16.84
CA VAL A 28 -2.49 43.59 -16.37
C VAL A 28 -2.11 44.75 -15.44
N LEU A 29 -1.23 44.45 -14.45
CA LEU A 29 -0.93 45.42 -13.37
C LEU A 29 0.28 46.30 -13.66
N LYS A 30 1.06 45.98 -14.70
CA LYS A 30 2.25 46.73 -15.17
C LYS A 30 3.22 46.99 -14.02
N GLU A 31 3.52 48.25 -13.70
CA GLU A 31 4.47 48.64 -12.67
C GLU A 31 3.97 48.39 -11.24
N LYS A 32 2.66 48.20 -11.05
CA LYS A 32 2.06 47.92 -9.74
C LYS A 32 2.08 46.42 -9.39
N CYS A 33 2.56 45.56 -10.32
CA CYS A 33 2.64 44.13 -10.09
C CYS A 33 3.73 43.80 -9.06
N LEU A 34 3.44 42.86 -8.15
CA LEU A 34 4.44 42.30 -7.26
C LEU A 34 5.60 41.70 -8.09
N SER A 35 6.82 41.81 -7.57
CA SER A 35 7.96 41.19 -8.21
C SER A 35 7.79 39.67 -8.25
N GLN A 36 8.44 39.02 -9.20
CA GLN A 36 8.42 37.57 -9.32
C GLN A 36 8.76 36.87 -8.00
N ARG A 37 9.74 37.42 -7.28
CA ARG A 37 10.19 36.92 -5.97
C ARG A 37 9.07 37.01 -4.92
N GLN A 38 8.26 38.06 -4.93
CA GLN A 38 7.14 38.22 -4.00
C GLN A 38 6.01 37.24 -4.33
N ILE A 39 5.74 37.01 -5.60
CA ILE A 39 4.73 36.03 -6.03
C ILE A 39 5.11 34.62 -5.56
N TYR A 40 6.36 34.20 -5.79
CA TYR A 40 6.82 32.89 -5.30
C TYR A 40 6.74 32.77 -3.77
N ARG A 41 6.98 33.87 -3.06
CA ARG A 41 6.84 33.90 -1.59
C ARG A 41 5.38 33.63 -1.16
N VAL A 42 4.43 34.30 -1.78
CA VAL A 42 3.00 34.09 -1.52
C VAL A 42 2.59 32.66 -1.83
N MET A 43 3.01 32.10 -2.96
CA MET A 43 2.75 30.70 -3.32
C MET A 43 3.31 29.71 -2.29
N ALA A 44 4.51 29.97 -1.79
CA ALA A 44 5.14 29.12 -0.77
C ALA A 44 4.39 29.17 0.56
N GLU A 45 3.88 30.35 0.94
CA GLU A 45 3.07 30.52 2.16
C GLU A 45 1.73 29.78 2.03
N LEU A 46 1.10 29.82 0.86
CA LEU A 46 -0.15 29.10 0.57
C LEU A 46 0.05 27.58 0.65
N ASN A 47 1.13 27.06 0.08
CA ASN A 47 1.44 25.63 0.15
C ASN A 47 1.68 25.17 1.61
N ARG A 48 2.21 26.04 2.45
CA ARG A 48 2.39 25.74 3.89
C ARG A 48 1.07 25.70 4.64
N SER A 49 0.13 26.60 4.32
CA SER A 49 -1.16 26.68 5.02
C SER A 49 -2.10 25.53 4.68
N GLN A 50 -1.91 24.87 3.55
CA GLN A 50 -2.71 23.70 3.13
C GLN A 50 -2.22 22.38 3.79
N ASN A 51 -1.03 22.37 4.39
CA ASN A 51 -0.43 21.17 5.01
C ASN A 51 -0.40 21.32 6.55
N THR A 52 -1.57 21.41 7.18
CA THR A 52 -1.66 21.55 8.64
C THR A 52 -1.43 20.25 9.40
N GLN A 53 -0.18 20.04 9.81
CA GLN A 53 0.17 19.26 11.02
C GLN A 53 0.86 20.22 12.01
N PRO A 54 0.74 20.03 13.34
CA PRO A 54 1.20 21.01 14.30
C PRO A 54 2.72 21.25 14.24
N VAL A 55 3.06 22.49 14.04
CA VAL A 55 4.46 22.94 13.81
C VAL A 55 5.21 23.07 15.13
N LYS A 56 6.32 22.35 15.25
CA LYS A 56 7.33 22.62 16.27
C LYS A 56 8.11 23.90 15.87
N LYS A 57 8.23 24.81 16.83
CA LYS A 57 8.99 26.07 16.88
C LYS A 57 9.50 26.70 15.56
N GLU A 58 9.06 27.90 15.30
CA GLU A 58 9.46 28.79 14.21
C GLU A 58 10.98 28.93 14.08
N LYS A 59 11.55 28.40 13.01
CA LYS A 59 12.89 28.80 12.56
C LYS A 59 12.73 30.07 11.72
N LYS A 60 13.63 31.06 11.94
CA LYS A 60 13.69 32.31 11.19
C LYS A 60 13.48 32.08 9.68
N CYS A 61 12.60 32.88 9.10
CA CYS A 61 12.33 32.87 7.66
C CYS A 61 13.62 33.15 6.89
N GLN A 62 14.23 32.13 6.31
CA GLN A 62 15.40 32.30 5.43
C GLN A 62 14.92 32.84 4.09
N SER A 63 15.52 33.95 3.65
CA SER A 63 15.21 34.48 2.31
C SER A 63 15.74 33.53 1.24
N TYR A 64 14.87 33.11 0.34
CA TYR A 64 15.26 32.30 -0.81
C TYR A 64 15.97 33.19 -1.83
N ASP A 65 17.06 32.68 -2.38
CA ASP A 65 17.80 33.35 -3.46
C ASP A 65 17.40 32.77 -4.84
N ILE A 66 18.02 33.29 -5.89
CA ILE A 66 17.69 32.92 -7.27
C ILE A 66 17.90 31.42 -7.51
N LEU A 67 18.94 30.84 -6.93
CA LEU A 67 19.22 29.40 -7.11
C LEU A 67 18.15 28.54 -6.44
N ASP A 68 17.67 28.94 -5.25
CA ASP A 68 16.59 28.20 -4.56
C ASP A 68 15.32 28.14 -5.43
N TRP A 69 14.96 29.27 -6.05
CA TRP A 69 13.79 29.31 -6.94
C TRP A 69 13.98 28.44 -8.18
N LYS A 70 15.15 28.47 -8.78
CA LYS A 70 15.48 27.60 -9.93
C LYS A 70 15.35 26.11 -9.58
N ILE A 71 15.82 25.73 -8.38
CA ILE A 71 15.70 24.34 -7.89
C ILE A 71 14.21 23.97 -7.75
N LEU A 72 13.40 24.86 -7.19
CA LEU A 72 11.96 24.62 -7.02
C LEU A 72 11.24 24.52 -8.37
N ASP A 73 11.61 25.33 -9.35
CA ASP A 73 11.04 25.26 -10.70
C ASP A 73 11.35 23.89 -11.34
N VAL A 74 12.60 23.42 -11.25
CA VAL A 74 12.97 22.10 -11.77
C VAL A 74 12.16 20.99 -11.06
N LEU A 75 11.99 21.07 -9.74
CA LEU A 75 11.22 20.08 -8.98
C LEU A 75 9.72 20.12 -9.31
N THR A 76 9.21 21.29 -9.64
CA THR A 76 7.80 21.44 -10.05
C THR A 76 7.56 20.78 -11.41
N GLU A 77 8.48 20.98 -12.33
CA GLU A 77 8.41 20.39 -13.68
C GLU A 77 8.76 18.90 -13.67
N PHE A 78 9.77 18.50 -12.87
CA PHE A 78 10.27 17.12 -12.80
C PHE A 78 10.32 16.65 -11.34
N PRO A 79 9.18 16.28 -10.72
CA PRO A 79 9.12 15.96 -9.28
C PRO A 79 9.99 14.77 -8.83
N HIS A 80 10.37 13.90 -9.77
CA HIS A 80 11.17 12.71 -9.46
C HIS A 80 12.67 12.91 -9.71
N SER A 81 13.11 14.17 -9.90
CA SER A 81 14.48 14.49 -10.22
C SER A 81 15.46 14.13 -9.10
N SER A 82 16.58 13.51 -9.46
CA SER A 82 17.70 13.32 -8.54
C SER A 82 18.48 14.63 -8.39
N CYS A 83 19.22 14.77 -7.28
CA CYS A 83 20.13 15.92 -7.12
C CYS A 83 21.14 16.04 -8.27
N ARG A 84 21.56 14.92 -8.86
CA ARG A 84 22.48 14.93 -10.02
C ARG A 84 21.80 15.52 -11.25
N TYR A 85 20.54 15.19 -11.49
CA TYR A 85 19.77 15.76 -12.60
C TYR A 85 19.60 17.27 -12.42
N ILE A 86 19.18 17.73 -11.25
CA ILE A 86 18.98 19.14 -10.94
C ILE A 86 20.32 19.91 -11.12
N ALA A 87 21.41 19.32 -10.61
CA ALA A 87 22.76 19.89 -10.72
C ALA A 87 23.15 20.08 -12.20
N ASN A 88 22.91 19.08 -13.03
CA ASN A 88 23.20 19.14 -14.47
C ASN A 88 22.35 20.22 -15.17
N VAL A 89 21.07 20.29 -14.87
CA VAL A 89 20.15 21.27 -15.49
C VAL A 89 20.55 22.71 -15.14
N LEU A 90 20.98 22.93 -13.88
CA LEU A 90 21.28 24.27 -13.39
C LEU A 90 22.74 24.68 -13.51
N GLY A 91 23.63 23.75 -13.88
CA GLY A 91 25.06 23.98 -13.97
C GLY A 91 25.72 24.17 -12.61
N GLU A 92 25.17 23.55 -11.54
CA GLU A 92 25.64 23.71 -10.17
C GLU A 92 26.21 22.40 -9.62
N PRO A 93 27.11 22.44 -8.63
CA PRO A 93 27.59 21.21 -7.99
C PRO A 93 26.47 20.44 -7.30
N LYS A 94 26.51 19.10 -7.40
CA LYS A 94 25.53 18.21 -6.73
C LYS A 94 25.45 18.46 -5.23
N SER A 95 26.60 18.70 -4.57
CA SER A 95 26.65 19.00 -3.12
C SER A 95 25.86 20.25 -2.79
N THR A 96 26.03 21.31 -3.61
CA THR A 96 25.31 22.58 -3.45
C THR A 96 23.78 22.34 -3.53
N ILE A 97 23.33 21.58 -4.54
CA ILE A 97 21.92 21.26 -4.70
C ILE A 97 21.39 20.46 -3.49
N TYR A 98 22.15 19.47 -3.03
CA TYR A 98 21.76 18.65 -1.87
C TYR A 98 21.64 19.50 -0.61
N ASP A 99 22.62 20.35 -0.34
CA ASP A 99 22.63 21.22 0.83
C ASP A 99 21.48 22.22 0.79
N ARG A 100 21.22 22.81 -0.39
CA ARG A 100 20.08 23.72 -0.57
C ARG A 100 18.75 23.01 -0.29
N LEU A 101 18.55 21.82 -0.86
CA LEU A 101 17.32 21.05 -0.67
C LEU A 101 17.11 20.69 0.81
N THR A 102 18.14 20.16 1.46
CA THR A 102 17.98 19.63 2.84
C THR A 102 18.02 20.72 3.92
N SER A 103 18.97 21.66 3.83
CA SER A 103 19.23 22.59 4.91
C SER A 103 18.50 23.92 4.76
N LYS A 104 18.22 24.36 3.54
CA LYS A 104 17.60 25.67 3.29
C LYS A 104 16.14 25.55 2.86
N LEU A 105 15.85 24.69 1.89
CA LEU A 105 14.49 24.47 1.40
C LEU A 105 13.70 23.47 2.26
N MET A 106 14.39 22.74 3.16
CA MET A 106 13.80 21.78 4.09
C MET A 106 13.07 20.63 3.37
N TYR A 107 13.58 20.22 2.20
CA TYR A 107 13.08 19.06 1.46
C TYR A 107 13.73 17.79 2.00
N LYS A 108 13.01 16.70 1.94
CA LYS A 108 13.53 15.36 2.23
C LYS A 108 13.31 14.45 1.02
N HIS A 109 14.26 13.62 0.72
CA HIS A 109 14.13 12.59 -0.32
C HIS A 109 13.36 11.41 0.28
N VAL A 110 12.24 11.03 -0.36
CA VAL A 110 11.36 9.98 0.16
C VAL A 110 11.13 8.91 -0.91
N HIS A 111 10.97 7.68 -0.45
CA HIS A 111 10.44 6.61 -1.31
C HIS A 111 8.93 6.81 -1.43
N LEU A 112 8.44 6.78 -2.67
CA LEU A 112 7.00 6.87 -2.91
C LEU A 112 6.32 5.60 -2.42
N ARG A 113 5.13 5.76 -1.90
CA ARG A 113 4.33 4.65 -1.39
C ARG A 113 3.39 4.17 -2.48
N TRP A 114 3.51 2.90 -2.84
CA TRP A 114 2.58 2.27 -3.76
C TRP A 114 1.27 1.98 -3.04
N VAL A 115 0.17 2.40 -3.65
CA VAL A 115 -1.19 2.10 -3.15
C VAL A 115 -1.96 1.39 -4.26
N PRO A 116 -2.86 0.47 -3.93
CA PRO A 116 -3.60 -0.27 -4.96
C PRO A 116 -4.56 0.62 -5.76
N HIS A 117 -4.99 1.74 -5.18
CA HIS A 117 -5.98 2.62 -5.80
C HIS A 117 -5.93 4.00 -5.14
N ILE A 118 -6.16 5.07 -5.90
CA ILE A 118 -6.32 6.41 -5.32
C ILE A 118 -7.78 6.53 -4.84
N LEU A 119 -7.96 6.59 -3.52
CA LEU A 119 -9.28 6.52 -2.89
C LEU A 119 -10.06 7.83 -3.07
N THR A 120 -11.31 7.70 -3.50
CA THR A 120 -12.27 8.82 -3.46
C THR A 120 -12.76 9.04 -2.02
N GLU A 121 -13.33 10.21 -1.73
CA GLU A 121 -13.86 10.52 -0.40
C GLU A 121 -14.99 9.54 0.01
N ASN A 122 -15.81 9.12 -0.95
CA ASN A 122 -16.85 8.10 -0.69
C ASN A 122 -16.23 6.75 -0.31
N GLN A 123 -15.13 6.36 -0.96
CA GLN A 123 -14.43 5.13 -0.63
C GLN A 123 -13.79 5.23 0.76
N LYS A 124 -13.18 6.37 1.11
CA LYS A 124 -12.64 6.61 2.45
C LYS A 124 -13.73 6.52 3.52
N ALA A 125 -14.87 7.17 3.30
CA ALA A 125 -16.00 7.10 4.23
C ALA A 125 -16.50 5.66 4.42
N ASN A 126 -16.59 4.89 3.31
CA ASN A 126 -16.99 3.48 3.38
C ASN A 126 -15.95 2.62 4.10
N ARG A 127 -14.66 2.90 3.92
CA ARG A 127 -13.57 2.22 4.65
C ARG A 127 -13.75 2.43 6.16
N VAL A 128 -14.03 3.66 6.61
CA VAL A 128 -14.29 3.97 8.02
C VAL A 128 -15.51 3.19 8.54
N LEU A 129 -16.61 3.19 7.78
CA LEU A 129 -17.84 2.50 8.18
C LEU A 129 -17.61 1.00 8.36
N LEU A 130 -16.98 0.36 7.36
CA LEU A 130 -16.75 -1.09 7.39
C LEU A 130 -15.67 -1.47 8.43
N ALA A 131 -14.65 -0.63 8.61
CA ALA A 131 -13.64 -0.82 9.65
C ALA A 131 -14.27 -0.83 11.05
N LYS A 132 -15.21 0.07 11.31
CA LYS A 132 -15.95 0.11 12.60
C LYS A 132 -16.75 -1.19 12.82
N LYS A 133 -17.40 -1.71 11.77
CA LYS A 133 -18.14 -2.99 11.84
C LYS A 133 -17.21 -4.17 12.11
N LEU A 134 -16.11 -4.24 11.36
CA LEU A 134 -15.10 -5.29 11.49
C LEU A 134 -14.45 -5.27 12.88
N LEU A 135 -14.13 -4.08 13.39
CA LEU A 135 -13.52 -3.92 14.71
C LEU A 135 -14.45 -4.46 15.83
N LYS A 136 -15.78 -4.27 15.69
CA LYS A 136 -16.75 -4.86 16.65
C LYS A 136 -16.67 -6.40 16.65
N ILE A 137 -16.57 -7.00 15.47
CA ILE A 137 -16.45 -8.46 15.33
C ILE A 137 -15.14 -8.93 15.97
N LEU A 138 -14.03 -8.28 15.64
CA LEU A 138 -12.71 -8.64 16.19
C LEU A 138 -12.66 -8.53 17.72
N ASN A 139 -13.25 -7.47 18.28
CA ASN A 139 -13.32 -7.27 19.73
C ASN A 139 -14.16 -8.36 20.41
N ALA A 140 -15.21 -8.83 19.74
CA ALA A 140 -16.03 -9.93 20.27
C ALA A 140 -15.26 -11.26 20.19
N GLU A 141 -14.64 -11.53 19.03
CA GLU A 141 -13.90 -12.78 18.78
C GLU A 141 -12.60 -12.89 19.58
N GLN A 142 -12.03 -11.77 20.00
CA GLN A 142 -10.87 -11.77 20.91
C GLN A 142 -11.13 -12.56 22.19
N LYS A 143 -12.37 -12.55 22.70
CA LYS A 143 -12.77 -13.28 23.89
C LYS A 143 -12.70 -14.80 23.72
N THR A 144 -12.78 -15.27 22.48
CA THR A 144 -12.66 -16.69 22.11
C THR A 144 -11.30 -17.01 21.48
N ASN A 145 -10.33 -16.11 21.66
CA ASN A 145 -9.01 -16.22 21.01
C ASN A 145 -9.13 -16.40 19.49
N PHE A 146 -10.12 -15.72 18.88
CA PHE A 146 -10.38 -15.75 17.44
C PHE A 146 -10.68 -17.15 16.88
N THR A 147 -11.15 -18.07 17.71
CA THR A 147 -11.44 -19.46 17.31
C THR A 147 -12.48 -19.53 16.19
N PHE A 148 -13.49 -18.65 16.23
CA PHE A 148 -14.60 -18.67 15.28
C PHE A 148 -14.45 -17.65 14.16
N LEU A 149 -13.23 -17.13 13.95
CA LEU A 149 -12.92 -16.17 12.90
C LEU A 149 -11.76 -16.69 12.05
N ILE A 150 -11.97 -16.76 10.76
CA ILE A 150 -10.92 -17.10 9.80
C ILE A 150 -10.77 -15.97 8.77
N THR A 151 -9.56 -15.79 8.26
CA THR A 151 -9.27 -14.84 7.18
C THR A 151 -8.60 -15.58 6.03
N GLY A 152 -8.95 -15.21 4.82
CA GLY A 152 -8.35 -15.84 3.65
C GLY A 152 -8.22 -14.88 2.49
N ASP A 153 -7.35 -15.25 1.54
CA ASP A 153 -7.09 -14.47 0.35
C ASP A 153 -6.27 -15.28 -0.65
N GLU A 154 -6.10 -14.78 -1.87
CA GLU A 154 -5.33 -15.39 -2.96
C GLU A 154 -4.07 -14.59 -3.24
N SER A 155 -2.99 -15.32 -3.58
CA SER A 155 -1.77 -14.67 -4.03
C SER A 155 -1.04 -15.51 -5.08
N TRP A 156 -0.35 -14.81 -6.00
CA TRP A 156 0.51 -15.46 -6.99
C TRP A 156 1.88 -15.76 -6.40
N PHE A 157 2.31 -16.99 -6.59
CA PHE A 157 3.67 -17.47 -6.27
C PHE A 157 4.37 -17.83 -7.57
N TYR A 158 5.61 -17.38 -7.70
CA TYR A 158 6.40 -17.59 -8.91
C TYR A 158 7.54 -18.55 -8.62
N SER A 159 7.61 -19.62 -9.42
CA SER A 159 8.71 -20.59 -9.36
C SER A 159 9.84 -20.05 -10.23
N LYS A 160 10.77 -19.32 -9.62
CA LYS A 160 11.92 -18.74 -10.30
C LYS A 160 13.07 -18.47 -9.33
N THR A 161 14.27 -18.44 -9.89
CA THR A 161 15.45 -18.03 -9.15
C THR A 161 15.59 -16.49 -9.30
N ASP A 162 15.40 -15.76 -8.22
CA ASP A 162 15.48 -14.30 -8.20
C ASP A 162 16.84 -13.77 -7.67
N PHE A 163 17.86 -14.63 -7.66
CA PHE A 163 19.16 -14.25 -7.14
C PHE A 163 20.00 -13.56 -8.21
N ASN A 164 20.29 -12.29 -8.03
CA ASN A 164 21.20 -11.52 -8.89
C ASN A 164 22.56 -11.32 -8.27
N THR A 165 22.75 -11.74 -7.02
CA THR A 165 24.02 -11.57 -6.29
C THR A 165 24.29 -12.79 -5.42
N GLN A 166 25.57 -13.11 -5.25
CA GLN A 166 26.04 -14.23 -4.44
C GLN A 166 27.40 -13.88 -3.85
N TRP A 167 27.63 -14.29 -2.61
CA TRP A 167 28.97 -14.24 -2.01
C TRP A 167 29.78 -15.43 -2.53
N ILE A 168 30.94 -15.16 -3.09
CA ILE A 168 31.88 -16.21 -3.56
C ILE A 168 33.28 -15.90 -3.02
N PRO A 169 34.13 -16.90 -2.85
CA PRO A 169 35.56 -16.66 -2.53
C PRO A 169 36.20 -15.78 -3.60
N GLU A 170 37.14 -14.93 -3.19
CA GLU A 170 37.72 -13.88 -4.02
C GLU A 170 38.28 -14.38 -5.36
N ASN A 171 38.81 -15.56 -5.41
CA ASN A 171 39.45 -16.13 -6.60
C ASN A 171 38.59 -17.22 -7.29
N SER A 172 37.31 -17.27 -6.99
CA SER A 172 36.39 -18.25 -7.61
C SER A 172 35.85 -17.75 -8.93
N VAL A 173 35.53 -18.69 -9.81
CA VAL A 173 34.82 -18.36 -11.08
C VAL A 173 33.43 -17.84 -10.77
N ILE A 174 33.06 -16.73 -11.41
CA ILE A 174 31.72 -16.15 -11.23
C ILE A 174 30.67 -17.13 -11.77
N PRO A 175 29.74 -17.60 -10.93
CA PRO A 175 28.70 -18.52 -11.38
C PRO A 175 27.78 -17.85 -12.42
N THR A 176 27.36 -18.61 -13.39
CA THR A 176 26.38 -18.15 -14.40
C THR A 176 25.01 -18.75 -14.09
N ILE A 177 23.99 -17.94 -14.20
CA ILE A 177 22.59 -18.37 -14.02
C ILE A 177 21.92 -18.33 -15.37
N GLN A 178 21.30 -19.42 -15.75
CA GLN A 178 20.53 -19.45 -17.01
C GLN A 178 19.26 -18.60 -16.82
N ASN A 179 19.07 -17.68 -17.74
CA ASN A 179 17.82 -16.91 -17.76
C ASN A 179 16.66 -17.86 -18.12
N PRO A 180 15.64 -18.01 -17.25
CA PRO A 180 14.53 -18.92 -17.54
C PRO A 180 13.65 -18.48 -18.72
N GLY A 181 13.94 -17.35 -19.32
CA GLY A 181 13.15 -16.83 -20.45
C GLY A 181 11.75 -16.44 -20.02
N PHE A 182 10.78 -16.72 -20.87
CA PHE A 182 9.36 -16.37 -20.62
C PHE A 182 8.60 -17.47 -19.88
N GLN A 183 9.23 -18.60 -19.54
CA GLN A 183 8.55 -19.73 -18.88
C GLN A 183 8.68 -19.67 -17.37
N ILE A 184 8.16 -18.60 -16.77
CA ILE A 184 8.03 -18.52 -15.31
C ILE A 184 6.75 -19.23 -14.90
N THR A 185 6.87 -20.36 -14.20
CA THR A 185 5.70 -21.05 -13.66
C THR A 185 5.13 -20.23 -12.51
N LYS A 186 3.84 -19.96 -12.59
CA LYS A 186 3.13 -19.22 -11.54
C LYS A 186 1.99 -20.06 -10.99
N PHE A 187 1.80 -19.97 -9.69
CA PHE A 187 0.77 -20.70 -8.96
C PHE A 187 -0.12 -19.67 -8.24
N MET A 188 -1.43 -19.74 -8.44
CA MET A 188 -2.37 -18.98 -7.62
C MET A 188 -2.71 -19.83 -6.41
N VAL A 189 -2.36 -19.33 -5.23
CA VAL A 189 -2.57 -20.03 -3.96
C VAL A 189 -3.63 -19.29 -3.16
N THR A 190 -4.64 -20.02 -2.68
CA THR A 190 -5.61 -19.52 -1.71
C THR A 190 -5.26 -20.09 -0.35
N VAL A 191 -5.22 -19.24 0.69
CA VAL A 191 -4.97 -19.69 2.07
C VAL A 191 -6.03 -19.10 2.98
N PHE A 192 -6.74 -19.96 3.71
CA PHE A 192 -7.62 -19.57 4.83
C PHE A 192 -6.98 -20.02 6.13
N TRP A 193 -6.89 -19.10 7.09
CA TRP A 193 -6.14 -19.31 8.32
C TRP A 193 -6.69 -18.47 9.49
N ASN A 194 -6.26 -18.82 10.70
CA ASN A 194 -6.48 -18.03 11.90
C ASN A 194 -5.25 -18.19 12.83
N PRO A 195 -5.24 -17.62 14.05
CA PRO A 195 -4.07 -17.79 14.93
C PRO A 195 -3.77 -19.23 15.37
N HIS A 196 -4.73 -20.15 15.18
CA HIS A 196 -4.55 -21.55 15.56
C HIS A 196 -3.99 -22.40 14.43
N GLY A 197 -4.00 -21.92 13.18
CA GLY A 197 -3.43 -22.68 12.06
C GLY A 197 -4.03 -22.36 10.71
N ILE A 198 -3.53 -23.07 9.71
CA ILE A 198 -4.14 -23.07 8.36
C ILE A 198 -5.41 -23.91 8.42
N ILE A 199 -6.50 -23.35 7.96
CA ILE A 199 -7.81 -24.01 7.86
C ILE A 199 -7.92 -24.73 6.52
N HIS A 200 -7.49 -24.04 5.45
CA HIS A 200 -7.51 -24.59 4.10
C HIS A 200 -6.46 -23.89 3.24
N ILE A 201 -5.82 -24.67 2.40
CA ILE A 201 -4.90 -24.17 1.37
C ILE A 201 -5.20 -24.88 0.05
N ASP A 202 -5.23 -24.10 -1.01
CA ASP A 202 -5.53 -24.62 -2.35
C ASP A 202 -4.61 -23.95 -3.37
N VAL A 203 -4.25 -24.68 -4.40
CA VAL A 203 -3.51 -24.16 -5.56
C VAL A 203 -4.36 -24.38 -6.79
N LEU A 204 -4.75 -23.28 -7.42
CA LEU A 204 -5.57 -23.34 -8.64
C LEU A 204 -4.90 -24.23 -9.70
N PRO A 205 -5.57 -25.31 -10.16
CA PRO A 205 -4.96 -26.19 -11.16
C PRO A 205 -4.68 -25.47 -12.48
N PRO A 206 -3.66 -25.90 -13.23
CA PRO A 206 -3.43 -25.37 -14.57
C PRO A 206 -4.67 -25.46 -15.44
N ASN A 207 -4.93 -24.41 -16.21
CA ASN A 207 -6.06 -24.29 -17.13
C ASN A 207 -7.44 -24.14 -16.47
N GLU A 208 -7.51 -24.14 -15.13
CA GLU A 208 -8.74 -23.80 -14.43
C GLU A 208 -8.86 -22.27 -14.27
N LYS A 209 -10.10 -21.81 -14.16
CA LYS A 209 -10.39 -20.38 -13.94
C LYS A 209 -10.89 -20.18 -12.51
N PHE A 210 -10.29 -19.25 -11.80
CA PHE A 210 -10.76 -18.84 -10.48
C PHE A 210 -12.07 -18.06 -10.65
N ASN A 211 -13.18 -18.75 -10.48
CA ASN A 211 -14.53 -18.19 -10.63
C ASN A 211 -15.40 -18.58 -9.44
N ALA A 212 -16.65 -18.11 -9.40
CA ALA A 212 -17.55 -18.35 -8.28
C ALA A 212 -17.86 -19.85 -8.05
N ALA A 213 -17.94 -20.64 -9.14
CA ALA A 213 -18.18 -22.10 -9.01
C ALA A 213 -16.96 -22.77 -8.37
N TYR A 214 -15.78 -22.49 -8.87
CA TYR A 214 -14.52 -22.99 -8.29
C TYR A 214 -14.41 -22.59 -6.82
N TYR A 215 -14.67 -21.31 -6.51
CA TYR A 215 -14.59 -20.79 -5.14
C TYR A 215 -15.51 -21.55 -4.19
N ILE A 216 -16.72 -21.92 -4.64
CA ILE A 216 -17.63 -22.74 -3.84
C ILE A 216 -17.08 -24.17 -3.67
N THR A 217 -16.71 -24.83 -4.78
CA THR A 217 -16.39 -26.28 -4.77
C THR A 217 -15.02 -26.58 -4.17
N ALA A 218 -14.01 -25.74 -4.45
CA ALA A 218 -12.65 -25.99 -3.98
C ALA A 218 -12.37 -25.34 -2.62
N ILE A 219 -12.98 -24.18 -2.34
CA ILE A 219 -12.63 -23.39 -1.15
C ILE A 219 -13.75 -23.41 -0.11
N MET A 220 -14.93 -22.85 -0.42
CA MET A 220 -15.99 -22.70 0.59
C MET A 220 -16.52 -24.04 1.12
N SER A 221 -16.57 -25.08 0.28
CA SER A 221 -16.95 -26.41 0.72
C SER A 221 -16.02 -26.94 1.83
N LYS A 222 -14.71 -26.67 1.70
CA LYS A 222 -13.71 -27.09 2.69
C LYS A 222 -13.83 -26.28 4.00
N ILE A 223 -14.18 -25.00 3.88
CA ILE A 223 -14.47 -24.17 5.05
C ILE A 223 -15.71 -24.71 5.79
N VAL A 224 -16.76 -25.10 5.06
CA VAL A 224 -17.98 -25.72 5.64
C VAL A 224 -17.63 -27.06 6.29
N GLU A 225 -16.83 -27.89 5.62
CA GLU A 225 -16.33 -29.16 6.15
C GLU A 225 -15.59 -28.95 7.49
N PHE A 226 -14.67 -27.98 7.52
CA PHE A 226 -13.95 -27.61 8.73
C PHE A 226 -14.90 -27.16 9.86
N LYS A 227 -15.86 -26.27 9.53
CA LYS A 227 -16.86 -25.81 10.50
C LYS A 227 -17.64 -26.97 11.09
N ASN A 228 -18.12 -27.90 10.24
CA ASN A 228 -18.94 -29.03 10.67
C ASN A 228 -18.15 -30.06 11.48
N SER A 229 -16.91 -30.36 11.08
CA SER A 229 -16.03 -31.30 11.77
C SER A 229 -15.69 -30.83 13.19
N ASN A 230 -15.66 -29.51 13.40
CA ASN A 230 -15.42 -28.91 14.73
C ASN A 230 -16.71 -28.60 15.49
N ASN A 231 -17.88 -28.95 14.93
CA ASN A 231 -19.20 -28.69 15.52
C ASN A 231 -19.44 -27.19 15.83
N TYR A 232 -18.87 -26.31 15.02
CA TYR A 232 -19.07 -24.86 15.19
C TYR A 232 -20.46 -24.47 14.70
N LYS A 233 -21.27 -23.86 15.57
CA LYS A 233 -22.60 -23.34 15.21
C LYS A 233 -22.49 -22.19 14.22
N LYS A 234 -21.39 -21.42 14.30
CA LYS A 234 -21.15 -20.21 13.54
C LYS A 234 -19.67 -20.08 13.24
N LEU A 235 -19.33 -19.57 12.07
CA LEU A 235 -17.94 -19.28 11.69
C LEU A 235 -17.92 -17.98 10.88
N PHE A 236 -17.16 -17.01 11.35
CA PHE A 236 -16.91 -15.76 10.65
C PHE A 236 -15.83 -15.96 9.60
N VAL A 237 -16.12 -15.57 8.37
CA VAL A 237 -15.20 -15.75 7.24
C VAL A 237 -14.90 -14.38 6.62
N HIS A 238 -13.64 -13.96 6.74
CA HIS A 238 -13.14 -12.71 6.20
C HIS A 238 -12.43 -12.99 4.87
N TYR A 239 -12.77 -12.24 3.84
CA TYR A 239 -12.19 -12.27 2.49
C TYR A 239 -12.43 -10.93 1.81
N ASP A 240 -11.74 -10.69 0.70
CA ASP A 240 -11.83 -9.44 -0.06
C ASP A 240 -13.09 -9.38 -0.95
N ASN A 241 -13.22 -8.31 -1.73
CA ASN A 241 -14.38 -8.08 -2.60
C ASN A 241 -14.13 -8.51 -4.06
N ALA A 242 -13.25 -9.50 -4.30
CA ALA A 242 -13.04 -10.02 -5.66
C ALA A 242 -14.36 -10.52 -6.25
N LYS A 243 -14.51 -10.41 -7.57
CA LYS A 243 -15.75 -10.75 -8.26
C LYS A 243 -16.26 -12.17 -7.94
N PRO A 244 -15.41 -13.21 -7.88
CA PRO A 244 -15.88 -14.53 -7.48
C PRO A 244 -16.50 -14.55 -6.10
N HIS A 245 -15.91 -13.86 -5.12
CA HIS A 245 -16.35 -13.88 -3.71
C HIS A 245 -17.72 -13.23 -3.50
N VAL A 246 -18.00 -12.15 -4.22
CA VAL A 246 -19.24 -11.40 -4.04
C VAL A 246 -20.39 -11.85 -4.95
N ALA A 247 -20.16 -12.90 -5.73
CA ALA A 247 -21.16 -13.46 -6.64
C ALA A 247 -22.41 -13.94 -5.86
N LYS A 248 -23.59 -13.78 -6.45
CA LYS A 248 -24.87 -14.14 -5.81
C LYS A 248 -24.89 -15.59 -5.34
N ILE A 249 -24.34 -16.53 -6.15
CA ILE A 249 -24.30 -17.95 -5.81
C ILE A 249 -23.42 -18.22 -4.58
N VAL A 250 -22.30 -17.47 -4.43
CA VAL A 250 -21.41 -17.61 -3.27
C VAL A 250 -22.09 -17.08 -2.01
N LYS A 251 -22.72 -15.91 -2.09
CA LYS A 251 -23.46 -15.34 -0.95
C LYS A 251 -24.59 -16.28 -0.49
N LYS A 252 -25.30 -16.87 -1.45
CA LYS A 252 -26.34 -17.86 -1.16
C LYS A 252 -25.75 -19.07 -0.42
N TYR A 253 -24.64 -19.62 -0.96
CA TYR A 253 -23.94 -20.77 -0.36
C TYR A 253 -23.48 -20.49 1.07
N ILE A 254 -22.89 -19.31 1.31
CA ILE A 254 -22.43 -18.87 2.64
C ILE A 254 -23.59 -18.86 3.64
N ASN A 255 -24.73 -18.25 3.25
CA ASN A 255 -25.92 -18.15 4.10
C ASN A 255 -26.52 -19.53 4.41
N GLU A 256 -26.64 -20.40 3.41
CA GLU A 256 -27.21 -21.74 3.56
C GLU A 256 -26.39 -22.64 4.48
N ASN A 257 -25.09 -22.36 4.61
CA ASN A 257 -24.19 -23.18 5.42
C ASN A 257 -23.82 -22.53 6.76
N SER A 258 -24.57 -21.50 7.19
CA SER A 258 -24.37 -20.81 8.48
C SER A 258 -22.93 -20.29 8.63
N LEU A 259 -22.36 -19.78 7.54
CA LEU A 259 -21.15 -19.00 7.55
C LEU A 259 -21.53 -17.52 7.62
N GLU A 260 -20.72 -16.71 8.29
CA GLU A 260 -20.96 -15.27 8.40
C GLU A 260 -19.86 -14.50 7.70
N SER A 261 -20.22 -13.86 6.59
CA SER A 261 -19.29 -13.02 5.84
C SER A 261 -18.93 -11.78 6.66
N VAL A 262 -17.64 -11.60 6.86
CA VAL A 262 -17.10 -10.44 7.57
C VAL A 262 -16.88 -9.29 6.57
N PRO A 263 -17.35 -8.08 6.88
CA PRO A 263 -17.22 -6.98 5.94
C PRO A 263 -15.77 -6.56 5.72
N HIS A 264 -15.39 -6.38 4.45
CA HIS A 264 -14.08 -5.87 4.06
C HIS A 264 -14.24 -4.68 3.10
N PRO A 265 -13.55 -3.55 3.33
CA PRO A 265 -13.64 -2.43 2.39
C PRO A 265 -12.89 -2.73 1.08
N ALA A 266 -13.39 -2.20 -0.02
CA ALA A 266 -12.72 -2.34 -1.32
C ALA A 266 -11.34 -1.67 -1.30
N TYR A 267 -10.40 -2.21 -2.08
CA TYR A 267 -9.04 -1.68 -2.26
C TYR A 267 -8.28 -1.54 -0.94
N SER A 268 -8.43 -2.48 -0.01
CA SER A 268 -7.92 -2.34 1.36
C SER A 268 -7.00 -3.48 1.81
N PRO A 269 -5.92 -3.81 1.06
CA PRO A 269 -4.99 -4.84 1.53
C PRO A 269 -4.29 -4.46 2.83
N ASP A 270 -4.19 -3.16 3.13
CA ASP A 270 -3.65 -2.65 4.39
C ASP A 270 -4.47 -3.10 5.61
N LEU A 271 -5.71 -3.60 5.38
CA LEU A 271 -6.63 -4.07 6.42
C LEU A 271 -6.90 -5.58 6.34
N ALA A 272 -6.13 -6.33 5.52
CA ALA A 272 -6.28 -7.78 5.37
C ALA A 272 -5.04 -8.51 5.90
N PRO A 273 -5.16 -9.38 6.94
CA PRO A 273 -4.00 -10.08 7.51
C PRO A 273 -3.21 -10.92 6.51
N SER A 274 -3.86 -11.48 5.51
CA SER A 274 -3.20 -12.24 4.45
C SER A 274 -2.24 -11.35 3.66
N ASP A 275 -2.67 -10.12 3.35
CA ASP A 275 -1.87 -9.15 2.57
C ASP A 275 -0.77 -8.49 3.40
N PHE A 276 -1.15 -7.89 4.56
CA PHE A 276 -0.15 -7.10 5.30
C PHE A 276 0.85 -7.96 6.07
N PHE A 277 0.59 -9.27 6.22
CA PHE A 277 1.48 -10.14 6.99
C PHE A 277 1.79 -11.46 6.26
N LEU A 278 0.78 -12.33 6.03
CA LEU A 278 1.03 -13.73 5.69
C LEU A 278 1.78 -13.89 4.37
N PHE A 279 1.26 -13.30 3.29
CA PHE A 279 1.86 -13.48 1.97
C PHE A 279 3.26 -12.87 1.88
N GLY A 280 3.48 -11.74 2.53
CA GLY A 280 4.81 -11.13 2.60
C GLY A 280 5.81 -12.05 3.27
N THR A 281 5.44 -12.60 4.43
CA THR A 281 6.26 -13.54 5.22
C THR A 281 6.60 -14.79 4.42
N ILE A 282 5.59 -15.39 3.78
CA ILE A 282 5.81 -16.62 2.99
C ILE A 282 6.70 -16.30 1.78
N LYS A 283 6.37 -15.25 1.01
CA LYS A 283 7.12 -14.90 -0.20
C LYS A 283 8.59 -14.62 0.09
N GLU A 284 8.89 -14.01 1.22
CA GLU A 284 10.28 -13.75 1.62
C GLU A 284 11.04 -15.06 1.84
N LYS A 285 10.42 -16.02 2.50
CA LYS A 285 11.06 -17.32 2.81
C LYS A 285 11.17 -18.24 1.60
N VAL A 286 10.28 -18.12 0.61
CA VAL A 286 10.33 -18.96 -0.59
C VAL A 286 11.19 -18.37 -1.72
N LYS A 287 11.83 -17.24 -1.51
CA LYS A 287 12.72 -16.64 -2.52
C LYS A 287 13.79 -17.65 -2.94
N GLY A 288 13.91 -17.86 -4.25
CA GLY A 288 14.89 -18.77 -4.83
C GLY A 288 14.51 -20.25 -4.80
N ILE A 289 13.36 -20.60 -4.24
CA ILE A 289 12.87 -21.98 -4.28
C ILE A 289 12.18 -22.21 -5.62
N VAL A 290 12.60 -23.25 -6.33
CA VAL A 290 11.95 -23.71 -7.55
C VAL A 290 10.94 -24.80 -7.16
N PHE A 291 9.66 -24.54 -7.41
CA PHE A 291 8.58 -25.49 -7.08
C PHE A 291 8.36 -26.46 -8.24
N GLU A 292 8.52 -27.72 -7.96
CA GLU A 292 8.37 -28.81 -8.93
C GLU A 292 6.90 -29.14 -9.20
N SER A 293 6.04 -28.85 -8.22
CA SER A 293 4.60 -29.17 -8.32
C SER A 293 3.79 -28.28 -7.36
N PRO A 294 2.46 -28.19 -7.58
CA PRO A 294 1.57 -27.55 -6.61
C PRO A 294 1.69 -28.16 -5.20
N SER A 295 1.85 -29.48 -5.11
CA SER A 295 1.99 -30.17 -3.81
C SER A 295 3.26 -29.76 -3.08
N HIS A 296 4.39 -29.59 -3.79
CA HIS A 296 5.65 -29.11 -3.21
C HIS A 296 5.46 -27.68 -2.64
N LEU A 297 4.78 -26.80 -3.38
CA LEU A 297 4.47 -25.45 -2.93
C LEU A 297 3.59 -25.47 -1.67
N ILE A 298 2.52 -26.29 -1.65
CA ILE A 298 1.63 -26.42 -0.48
C ILE A 298 2.42 -26.87 0.74
N GLN A 299 3.21 -27.92 0.60
CA GLN A 299 4.04 -28.44 1.72
C GLN A 299 4.99 -27.37 2.26
N THR A 300 5.64 -26.63 1.36
CA THR A 300 6.55 -25.53 1.73
C THR A 300 5.81 -24.44 2.49
N ILE A 301 4.63 -24.03 2.02
CA ILE A 301 3.82 -22.99 2.67
C ILE A 301 3.39 -23.46 4.07
N VAL A 302 2.90 -24.70 4.19
CA VAL A 302 2.47 -25.26 5.48
C VAL A 302 3.66 -25.34 6.45
N GLN A 303 4.84 -25.75 5.97
CA GLN A 303 6.04 -25.78 6.81
C GLN A 303 6.40 -24.38 7.31
N ILE A 304 6.46 -23.40 6.40
CA ILE A 304 6.77 -22.01 6.75
C ILE A 304 5.76 -21.46 7.76
N PHE A 305 4.46 -21.73 7.56
CA PHE A 305 3.42 -21.29 8.47
C PHE A 305 3.62 -21.88 9.87
N ASN A 306 3.91 -23.17 9.95
CA ASN A 306 4.12 -23.88 11.22
C ASN A 306 5.38 -23.42 11.96
N GLU A 307 6.34 -22.81 11.26
CA GLU A 307 7.53 -22.17 11.86
C GLU A 307 7.23 -20.81 12.49
N ILE A 308 6.07 -20.21 12.17
CA ILE A 308 5.70 -18.92 12.77
C ILE A 308 5.25 -19.18 14.22
N PRO A 309 5.86 -18.53 15.20
CA PRO A 309 5.42 -18.71 16.59
C PRO A 309 3.94 -18.33 16.77
N SER A 310 3.22 -19.10 17.58
CA SER A 310 1.80 -18.87 17.83
C SER A 310 1.54 -17.45 18.36
N GLU A 311 2.42 -16.96 19.23
CA GLU A 311 2.33 -15.59 19.77
C GLU A 311 2.34 -14.54 18.65
N THR A 312 3.15 -14.80 17.60
CA THR A 312 3.19 -13.91 16.41
C THR A 312 1.84 -13.93 15.70
N LEU A 313 1.26 -15.11 15.47
CA LEU A 313 -0.05 -15.23 14.81
C LEU A 313 -1.14 -14.50 15.60
N PHE A 314 -1.15 -14.64 16.93
CA PHE A 314 -2.09 -13.88 17.77
C PHE A 314 -1.83 -12.37 17.70
N SER A 315 -0.56 -11.95 17.69
CA SER A 315 -0.19 -10.53 17.59
C SER A 315 -0.64 -9.91 16.27
N VAL A 316 -0.68 -10.69 15.18
CA VAL A 316 -1.19 -10.22 13.87
C VAL A 316 -2.69 -9.85 13.98
N PHE A 317 -3.49 -10.62 14.70
CA PHE A 317 -4.91 -10.31 14.87
C PHE A 317 -5.10 -9.11 15.81
N ALA A 318 -4.24 -8.92 16.81
CA ALA A 318 -4.21 -7.70 17.62
C ALA A 318 -3.78 -6.49 16.77
N GLU A 319 -2.76 -6.65 15.91
CA GLU A 319 -2.36 -5.59 14.98
C GLU A 319 -3.46 -5.26 13.97
N TRP A 320 -4.24 -6.27 13.55
CA TRP A 320 -5.41 -6.04 12.70
C TRP A 320 -6.39 -5.06 13.37
N GLN A 321 -6.68 -5.25 14.66
CA GLN A 321 -7.51 -4.32 15.43
C GLN A 321 -6.89 -2.91 15.47
N ASN A 322 -5.57 -2.81 15.68
CA ASN A 322 -4.85 -1.53 15.69
C ASN A 322 -4.88 -0.84 14.32
N ARG A 323 -4.72 -1.62 13.24
CA ARG A 323 -4.80 -1.09 11.88
C ARG A 323 -6.18 -0.50 11.59
N LEU A 324 -7.24 -1.19 12.02
CA LEU A 324 -8.61 -0.68 11.87
C LEU A 324 -8.81 0.63 12.65
N LYS A 325 -8.27 0.74 13.86
CA LYS A 325 -8.31 2.00 14.64
C LYS A 325 -7.57 3.11 13.90
N LYS A 326 -6.36 2.85 13.49
CA LYS A 326 -5.60 3.79 12.67
C LYS A 326 -6.33 4.25 11.40
N UNK A 327 -7.04 3.39 10.69
CA UNK A 327 -7.76 3.67 9.67
C UNK A 327 -8.78 4.51 9.96
N ILE A 328 -9.41 4.35 11.00
CA ILE A 328 -10.52 5.22 11.41
C ILE A 328 -9.99 6.64 11.74
N ASP A 329 -8.93 6.72 12.52
CA ASP A 329 -8.29 7.98 12.91
C ASP A 329 -7.72 8.75 11.70
N ALA A 330 -7.31 8.04 10.66
CA ALA A 330 -6.83 8.62 9.39
C ALA A 330 -7.99 8.96 8.43
N ASN A 331 -9.25 8.96 8.91
CA ASN A 331 -10.43 9.26 8.10
C ASN A 331 -10.53 8.40 6.83
N GLY A 332 -10.08 7.14 6.93
CA GLY A 332 -10.20 6.18 5.84
C GLY A 332 -9.06 6.15 4.86
N ASP A 333 -8.02 6.94 5.06
CA ASP A 333 -6.84 6.89 4.19
C ASP A 333 -6.01 5.63 4.48
N TYR A 334 -5.06 5.30 3.58
CA TYR A 334 -4.19 4.14 3.76
C TYR A 334 -3.29 4.29 4.98
N ILE A 335 -3.07 3.16 5.64
CA ILE A 335 -2.14 3.06 6.78
C ILE A 335 -0.93 2.24 6.35
N PHE A 336 0.27 2.66 6.79
CA PHE A 336 1.55 2.07 6.40
C PHE A 336 2.34 1.62 7.62
#